data_ee0ef686f5820fe622f6f34bb4f096b6
#
_entry.id   ee0ef686f5820fe622f6f34bb4f096b6
#
_cell.length_a   1.000
_cell.length_b   1.000
_cell.length_c   1.000
_cell.angle_alpha   90.00
_cell.angle_beta   90.00
_cell.angle_gamma   90.00
#
_symmetry.space_group_name_H-M   'P 1'
#
loop_
_entity.id
_entity.type
_entity.pdbx_description
1 polymer ?
#
loop_
_entity_poly.entity_id
_entity_poly.type
_entity_poly.pdbx_seq_one_letter_code
_entity_poly.pdbx_strand_id
1 'polypeptide(L)'
;MSVIPYNTDTISNEIQTEWAGKTVHFAKEIDSTNEWCKRLSKEDAVHGTLAVAEFQSAGKGRLGRRWVVPEGNSIMMSILLRPDFEPRFASMLTLVMGLSVAQAVKELGVDVSIKWPNDVVVSRKKICGILTEMGLEDGKIREVVIGVGINVNLAEIQEDLKDKATSLYLETGKTYDRNLLIGLVMGKFEKNYEKFVQTCDLSLMIDDYNMMLANKCQPVRILDKLDPYEGVALGIDRE
;
A
#
# COMPACT_ATOMS: atom_id res chain seq x y z
N MET A 1 -10.77 15.72 22.13
CA MET A 1 -9.48 15.13 21.70
C MET A 1 -8.75 16.20 20.91
N SER A 2 -7.45 16.45 21.19
CA SER A 2 -6.63 17.36 20.36
C SER A 2 -6.51 16.75 18.96
N VAL A 3 -6.77 17.56 17.94
CA VAL A 3 -6.57 17.14 16.54
C VAL A 3 -5.06 16.93 16.35
N ILE A 4 -4.64 15.71 16.05
CA ILE A 4 -3.25 15.41 15.73
C ILE A 4 -2.94 16.07 14.37
N PRO A 5 -1.96 16.98 14.28
CA PRO A 5 -1.60 17.60 13.02
C PRO A 5 -1.18 16.55 11.99
N TYR A 6 -1.50 16.81 10.71
CA TYR A 6 -1.14 15.93 9.59
C TYR A 6 -0.47 16.77 8.51
N ASN A 7 0.84 16.76 8.52
CA ASN A 7 1.69 17.58 7.65
C ASN A 7 3.09 16.94 7.52
N THR A 8 3.96 17.55 6.74
CA THR A 8 5.33 17.07 6.50
C THR A 8 6.08 16.77 7.79
N ASP A 9 6.09 17.70 8.74
CA ASP A 9 6.90 17.58 9.96
C ASP A 9 6.40 16.44 10.86
N THR A 10 5.07 16.36 11.07
CA THR A 10 4.49 15.34 11.93
C THR A 10 4.63 13.93 11.33
N ILE A 11 4.55 13.79 10.00
CA ILE A 11 4.80 12.53 9.31
C ILE A 11 6.28 12.15 9.41
N SER A 12 7.19 13.09 9.12
CA SER A 12 8.64 12.86 9.15
C SER A 12 9.14 12.44 10.54
N ASN A 13 8.56 12.97 11.61
CA ASN A 13 8.92 12.63 12.99
C ASN A 13 8.63 11.16 13.33
N GLU A 14 7.64 10.53 12.70
CA GLU A 14 7.30 9.12 12.92
C GLU A 14 8.12 8.16 12.06
N ILE A 15 8.86 8.65 11.06
CA ILE A 15 9.62 7.81 10.12
C ILE A 15 11.02 7.51 10.67
N GLN A 16 11.22 6.28 11.13
CA GLN A 16 12.44 5.75 11.74
C GLN A 16 13.24 4.82 10.80
N THR A 17 13.25 5.12 9.51
CA THR A 17 13.92 4.34 8.46
C THR A 17 15.30 4.94 8.12
N GLU A 18 16.10 4.23 7.34
CA GLU A 18 17.34 4.76 6.77
C GLU A 18 17.08 5.54 5.47
N TRP A 19 16.16 5.04 4.61
CA TRP A 19 15.86 5.66 3.32
C TRP A 19 14.36 5.79 2.99
N ALA A 20 13.53 4.80 3.34
CA ALA A 20 12.12 4.78 2.93
C ALA A 20 11.31 5.91 3.60
N GLY A 21 10.86 6.88 2.83
CA GLY A 21 10.07 8.01 3.33
C GLY A 21 10.88 9.10 4.03
N LYS A 22 12.21 9.10 3.97
CA LYS A 22 13.03 10.19 4.58
C LYS A 22 12.75 11.55 3.94
N THR A 23 12.45 11.58 2.66
CA THR A 23 12.01 12.80 1.98
C THR A 23 10.50 12.75 1.85
N VAL A 24 9.79 13.57 2.64
CA VAL A 24 8.33 13.65 2.65
C VAL A 24 7.86 14.90 1.93
N HIS A 25 6.96 14.72 0.97
CA HIS A 25 6.17 15.79 0.36
C HIS A 25 4.71 15.64 0.82
N PHE A 26 4.14 16.69 1.37
CA PHE A 26 2.74 16.72 1.80
C PHE A 26 1.94 17.77 1.04
N ALA A 27 0.73 17.42 0.60
CA ALA A 27 -0.23 18.33 0.02
C ALA A 27 -1.60 18.18 0.68
N LYS A 28 -2.30 19.30 0.92
CA LYS A 28 -3.70 19.27 1.35
C LYS A 28 -4.58 18.67 0.26
N GLU A 29 -4.33 19.04 -0.98
CA GLU A 29 -5.04 18.51 -2.15
C GLU A 29 -4.07 18.33 -3.30
N ILE A 30 -4.21 17.19 -4.00
CA ILE A 30 -3.49 16.86 -5.23
C ILE A 30 -4.41 16.04 -6.15
N ASP A 31 -4.09 15.94 -7.41
CA ASP A 31 -4.78 15.03 -8.34
C ASP A 31 -4.64 13.56 -7.90
N SER A 32 -3.40 13.09 -7.78
CA SER A 32 -3.06 11.74 -7.32
C SER A 32 -1.62 11.72 -6.79
N THR A 33 -1.39 11.07 -5.65
CA THR A 33 -0.04 10.89 -5.10
C THR A 33 0.86 10.07 -6.03
N ASN A 34 0.32 9.10 -6.79
CA ASN A 34 1.06 8.38 -7.83
C ASN A 34 1.51 9.33 -8.96
N GLU A 35 0.60 10.15 -9.47
CA GLU A 35 0.96 11.12 -10.52
C GLU A 35 1.95 12.17 -10.00
N TRP A 36 1.82 12.55 -8.74
CA TRP A 36 2.79 13.46 -8.11
C TRP A 36 4.17 12.83 -8.02
N CYS A 37 4.29 11.57 -7.56
CA CYS A 37 5.57 10.84 -7.56
C CYS A 37 6.18 10.75 -8.97
N LYS A 38 5.37 10.53 -10.02
CA LYS A 38 5.87 10.53 -11.40
C LYS A 38 6.38 11.90 -11.85
N ARG A 39 5.76 13.00 -11.38
CA ARG A 39 6.27 14.36 -11.61
C ARG A 39 7.58 14.58 -10.88
N LEU A 40 7.63 14.25 -9.58
CA LEU A 40 8.85 14.32 -8.76
C LEU A 40 9.99 13.47 -9.33
N SER A 41 9.66 12.30 -9.94
CA SER A 41 10.67 11.47 -10.62
C SER A 41 11.36 12.21 -11.77
N LYS A 42 10.63 13.04 -12.51
CA LYS A 42 11.20 13.87 -13.60
C LYS A 42 12.00 15.06 -13.08
N GLU A 43 11.88 15.40 -11.81
CA GLU A 43 12.61 16.45 -11.10
C GLU A 43 13.74 15.84 -10.24
N ASP A 44 14.20 14.64 -10.59
CA ASP A 44 15.30 13.90 -9.96
C ASP A 44 15.10 13.60 -8.46
N ALA A 45 13.84 13.49 -8.00
CA ALA A 45 13.57 13.05 -6.65
C ALA A 45 14.25 11.72 -6.33
N VAL A 46 14.79 11.61 -5.11
CA VAL A 46 15.60 10.47 -4.69
C VAL A 46 14.78 9.21 -4.46
N HIS A 47 15.45 8.04 -4.50
CA HIS A 47 14.87 6.76 -4.08
C HIS A 47 14.29 6.88 -2.67
N GLY A 48 13.10 6.33 -2.45
CA GLY A 48 12.41 6.39 -1.16
C GLY A 48 11.62 7.67 -0.89
N THR A 49 11.54 8.63 -1.84
CA THR A 49 10.70 9.82 -1.69
C THR A 49 9.23 9.44 -1.49
N LEU A 50 8.60 10.00 -0.47
CA LEU A 50 7.21 9.76 -0.07
C LEU A 50 6.35 10.98 -0.36
N ALA A 51 5.33 10.83 -1.19
CA ALA A 51 4.27 11.80 -1.41
C ALA A 51 3.02 11.41 -0.61
N VAL A 52 2.51 12.33 0.21
CA VAL A 52 1.32 12.12 1.05
C VAL A 52 0.32 13.23 0.78
N ALA A 53 -0.96 12.90 0.68
CA ALA A 53 -2.02 13.87 0.50
C ALA A 53 -3.14 13.70 1.53
N GLU A 54 -3.74 14.83 1.94
CA GLU A 54 -4.97 14.80 2.74
C GLU A 54 -6.18 14.47 1.87
N PHE A 55 -6.19 14.93 0.61
CA PHE A 55 -7.25 14.67 -0.36
C PHE A 55 -6.69 14.47 -1.77
N GLN A 56 -7.29 13.52 -2.52
CA GLN A 56 -7.01 13.31 -3.93
C GLN A 56 -8.25 13.57 -4.78
N SER A 57 -8.20 14.58 -5.68
CA SER A 57 -9.31 14.89 -6.59
C SER A 57 -9.46 13.87 -7.74
N ALA A 58 -8.40 13.14 -8.07
CA ALA A 58 -8.38 12.11 -9.12
C ALA A 58 -7.63 10.83 -8.66
N GLY A 59 -7.89 10.38 -7.42
CA GLY A 59 -7.29 9.18 -6.85
C GLY A 59 -7.53 7.94 -7.72
N LYS A 60 -6.49 7.13 -7.92
CA LYS A 60 -6.49 5.99 -8.83
C LYS A 60 -6.52 4.66 -8.08
N GLY A 61 -7.23 3.70 -8.66
CA GLY A 61 -7.20 2.29 -8.32
C GLY A 61 -6.90 1.41 -9.54
N ARG A 62 -6.73 0.12 -9.35
CA ARG A 62 -6.48 -0.84 -10.44
C ARG A 62 -7.64 -0.89 -11.45
N LEU A 63 -7.32 -1.19 -12.71
CA LEU A 63 -8.29 -1.40 -13.79
C LEU A 63 -9.20 -0.18 -14.02
N GLY A 64 -8.66 1.04 -13.91
CA GLY A 64 -9.39 2.28 -14.14
C GLY A 64 -10.39 2.67 -13.04
N ARG A 65 -10.41 1.96 -11.91
CA ARG A 65 -11.23 2.34 -10.76
C ARG A 65 -10.70 3.61 -10.10
N ARG A 66 -11.56 4.31 -9.40
CA ARG A 66 -11.16 5.48 -8.61
C ARG A 66 -10.99 5.09 -7.13
N TRP A 67 -10.05 5.76 -6.46
CA TRP A 67 -9.93 5.77 -5.01
C TRP A 67 -10.48 7.09 -4.49
N VAL A 68 -11.64 7.05 -3.86
CA VAL A 68 -12.34 8.25 -3.37
C VAL A 68 -12.64 8.06 -1.89
N VAL A 69 -12.08 8.94 -1.07
CA VAL A 69 -12.30 8.97 0.39
C VAL A 69 -12.41 10.42 0.85
N PRO A 70 -13.21 10.72 1.89
CA PRO A 70 -13.27 12.06 2.46
C PRO A 70 -11.96 12.44 3.16
N GLU A 71 -11.74 13.73 3.30
CA GLU A 71 -10.61 14.30 4.05
C GLU A 71 -10.60 13.85 5.52
N GLY A 72 -9.42 13.83 6.13
CA GLY A 72 -9.24 13.71 7.57
C GLY A 72 -9.18 12.29 8.11
N ASN A 73 -9.52 11.27 7.31
CA ASN A 73 -9.82 9.96 7.87
C ASN A 73 -9.04 8.79 7.25
N SER A 74 -8.27 9.06 6.20
CA SER A 74 -7.54 8.03 5.45
C SER A 74 -6.09 8.41 5.24
N ILE A 75 -5.26 7.44 4.90
CA ILE A 75 -3.91 7.67 4.39
C ILE A 75 -3.97 7.51 2.88
N MET A 76 -3.47 8.51 2.17
CA MET A 76 -3.23 8.48 0.74
C MET A 76 -1.78 8.85 0.51
N MET A 77 -0.96 7.86 0.19
CA MET A 77 0.47 8.06 0.00
C MET A 77 0.99 7.27 -1.19
N SER A 78 2.12 7.70 -1.72
CA SER A 78 2.87 6.96 -2.74
C SER A 78 4.37 7.06 -2.46
N ILE A 79 5.09 5.96 -2.59
CA ILE A 79 6.54 5.95 -2.49
C ILE A 79 7.15 5.79 -3.88
N LEU A 80 8.16 6.61 -4.16
CA LEU A 80 8.97 6.59 -5.38
C LEU A 80 10.20 5.74 -5.16
N LEU A 81 10.40 4.74 -6.01
CA LEU A 81 11.57 3.87 -6.00
C LEU A 81 12.36 3.98 -7.30
N ARG A 82 13.68 3.81 -7.21
CA ARG A 82 14.60 3.70 -8.35
C ARG A 82 15.42 2.40 -8.21
N PRO A 83 14.78 1.24 -8.44
CA PRO A 83 15.46 -0.04 -8.28
C PRO A 83 16.39 -0.31 -9.46
N ASP A 84 17.46 -1.07 -9.20
CA ASP A 84 18.39 -1.56 -10.23
C ASP A 84 18.20 -3.09 -10.42
N PHE A 85 16.98 -3.49 -10.81
CA PHE A 85 16.64 -4.85 -11.19
C PHE A 85 15.78 -4.87 -12.47
N GLU A 86 15.56 -6.04 -13.05
CA GLU A 86 14.80 -6.16 -14.30
C GLU A 86 13.32 -5.78 -14.12
N PRO A 87 12.68 -5.16 -15.12
CA PRO A 87 11.29 -4.70 -15.06
C PRO A 87 10.26 -5.78 -14.67
N ARG A 88 10.52 -7.04 -15.00
CA ARG A 88 9.63 -8.16 -14.67
C ARG A 88 9.38 -8.35 -13.18
N PHE A 89 10.31 -7.92 -12.34
CA PHE A 89 10.20 -8.05 -10.88
C PHE A 89 9.38 -6.93 -10.22
N ALA A 90 9.15 -5.82 -10.91
CA ALA A 90 8.50 -4.65 -10.33
C ALA A 90 7.07 -4.91 -9.81
N SER A 91 6.33 -5.84 -10.43
CA SER A 91 4.97 -6.20 -10.00
C SER A 91 4.92 -6.82 -8.61
N MET A 92 5.98 -7.55 -8.20
CA MET A 92 6.09 -8.18 -6.88
C MET A 92 6.16 -7.16 -5.75
N LEU A 93 6.61 -5.93 -6.02
CA LEU A 93 6.61 -4.85 -5.03
C LEU A 93 5.21 -4.52 -4.49
N THR A 94 4.16 -4.87 -5.23
CA THR A 94 2.78 -4.81 -4.72
C THR A 94 2.59 -5.75 -3.53
N LEU A 95 3.15 -6.96 -3.60
CA LEU A 95 3.06 -7.96 -2.53
C LEU A 95 3.94 -7.58 -1.34
N VAL A 96 5.15 -7.06 -1.61
CA VAL A 96 6.06 -6.52 -0.59
C VAL A 96 5.38 -5.41 0.22
N MET A 97 4.74 -4.46 -0.45
CA MET A 97 3.99 -3.39 0.22
C MET A 97 2.75 -3.94 0.94
N GLY A 98 2.03 -4.89 0.37
CA GLY A 98 0.88 -5.55 1.00
C GLY A 98 1.24 -6.21 2.33
N LEU A 99 2.35 -6.95 2.35
CA LEU A 99 2.90 -7.54 3.57
C LEU A 99 3.28 -6.46 4.60
N SER A 100 3.92 -5.39 4.15
CA SER A 100 4.37 -4.30 5.01
C SER A 100 3.21 -3.56 5.69
N VAL A 101 2.16 -3.25 4.93
CA VAL A 101 0.92 -2.66 5.49
C VAL A 101 0.26 -3.62 6.48
N ALA A 102 0.14 -4.90 6.14
CA ALA A 102 -0.49 -5.88 7.02
C ALA A 102 0.31 -6.06 8.34
N GLN A 103 1.65 -6.12 8.26
CA GLN A 103 2.50 -6.17 9.45
C GLN A 103 2.38 -4.91 10.32
N ALA A 104 2.32 -3.72 9.71
CA ALA A 104 2.14 -2.45 10.43
C ALA A 104 0.78 -2.38 11.14
N VAL A 105 -0.30 -2.78 10.47
CA VAL A 105 -1.65 -2.81 11.06
C VAL A 105 -1.73 -3.86 12.17
N LYS A 106 -1.10 -5.02 12.02
CA LYS A 106 -1.02 -6.05 13.06
C LYS A 106 -0.30 -5.56 14.32
N GLU A 107 0.72 -4.72 14.17
CA GLU A 107 1.44 -4.10 15.29
C GLU A 107 0.54 -3.15 16.12
N LEU A 108 -0.50 -2.58 15.52
CA LEU A 108 -1.55 -1.82 16.21
C LEU A 108 -2.56 -2.73 16.96
N GLY A 109 -2.38 -4.05 16.95
CA GLY A 109 -3.23 -5.03 17.61
C GLY A 109 -4.50 -5.38 16.82
N VAL A 110 -4.54 -5.12 15.51
CA VAL A 110 -5.68 -5.45 14.65
C VAL A 110 -5.45 -6.78 13.95
N ASP A 111 -6.46 -7.66 13.99
CA ASP A 111 -6.44 -8.92 13.24
C ASP A 111 -6.67 -8.64 11.74
N VAL A 112 -5.61 -8.74 10.96
CA VAL A 112 -5.54 -8.31 9.57
C VAL A 112 -5.04 -9.43 8.67
N SER A 113 -5.53 -9.46 7.44
CA SER A 113 -5.10 -10.42 6.43
C SER A 113 -4.84 -9.74 5.09
N ILE A 114 -4.10 -10.41 4.21
CA ILE A 114 -3.82 -9.96 2.85
C ILE A 114 -4.75 -10.68 1.89
N LYS A 115 -5.49 -9.92 1.09
CA LYS A 115 -6.24 -10.45 -0.04
C LYS A 115 -5.44 -10.21 -1.32
N TRP A 116 -4.83 -11.28 -1.79
CA TRP A 116 -4.04 -11.25 -3.03
C TRP A 116 -4.84 -10.64 -4.21
N PRO A 117 -4.23 -9.86 -5.10
CA PRO A 117 -2.80 -9.50 -5.10
C PRO A 117 -2.48 -8.15 -4.44
N ASN A 118 -3.44 -7.30 -4.07
CA ASN A 118 -3.18 -5.89 -3.78
C ASN A 118 -4.08 -5.26 -2.71
N ASP A 119 -4.83 -6.06 -1.98
CA ASP A 119 -5.72 -5.56 -0.93
C ASP A 119 -5.30 -6.08 0.44
N VAL A 120 -5.43 -5.24 1.48
CA VAL A 120 -5.35 -5.66 2.87
C VAL A 120 -6.76 -5.56 3.46
N VAL A 121 -7.14 -6.58 4.24
CA VAL A 121 -8.52 -6.76 4.71
C VAL A 121 -8.58 -7.03 6.22
N VAL A 122 -9.65 -6.56 6.84
CA VAL A 122 -10.09 -6.94 8.20
C VAL A 122 -11.51 -7.48 8.06
N SER A 123 -11.85 -8.59 8.74
CA SER A 123 -13.15 -9.23 8.63
C SER A 123 -13.59 -9.47 7.16
N ARG A 124 -12.64 -9.79 6.28
CA ARG A 124 -12.82 -9.95 4.82
C ARG A 124 -13.19 -8.67 4.04
N LYS A 125 -13.29 -7.51 4.71
CA LYS A 125 -13.55 -6.22 4.07
C LYS A 125 -12.26 -5.43 3.89
N LYS A 126 -12.16 -4.75 2.77
CA LYS A 126 -10.96 -4.01 2.39
C LYS A 126 -10.75 -2.78 3.26
N ILE A 127 -9.58 -2.69 3.88
CA ILE A 127 -9.08 -1.48 4.56
C ILE A 127 -8.00 -0.77 3.74
N CYS A 128 -7.26 -1.50 2.90
CA CYS A 128 -6.19 -0.92 2.09
C CYS A 128 -6.19 -1.44 0.67
N GLY A 129 -5.88 -0.56 -0.27
CA GLY A 129 -5.60 -0.86 -1.67
C GLY A 129 -4.24 -0.34 -2.10
N ILE A 130 -3.54 -1.14 -2.91
CA ILE A 130 -2.20 -0.84 -3.40
C ILE A 130 -2.22 -0.79 -4.92
N LEU A 131 -1.55 0.22 -5.49
CA LEU A 131 -1.40 0.40 -6.94
C LEU A 131 0.07 0.66 -7.27
N THR A 132 0.73 -0.33 -7.85
CA THR A 132 2.10 -0.20 -8.35
C THR A 132 2.08 0.16 -9.83
N GLU A 133 2.81 1.21 -10.18
CA GLU A 133 3.02 1.67 -11.56
C GLU A 133 4.52 1.81 -11.81
N MET A 134 4.95 1.56 -13.04
CA MET A 134 6.36 1.60 -13.44
C MET A 134 6.54 2.45 -14.69
N GLY A 135 7.54 3.31 -14.68
CA GLY A 135 8.05 4.01 -15.86
C GLY A 135 9.31 3.34 -16.38
N LEU A 136 9.42 3.24 -17.69
CA LEU A 136 10.61 2.71 -18.38
C LEU A 136 11.28 3.81 -19.20
N GLU A 137 12.62 3.73 -19.28
CA GLU A 137 13.46 4.54 -20.15
C GLU A 137 14.57 3.64 -20.70
N ASP A 138 14.70 3.58 -22.01
CA ASP A 138 15.67 2.72 -22.71
C ASP A 138 15.62 1.24 -22.28
N GLY A 139 14.40 0.72 -21.98
CA GLY A 139 14.18 -0.67 -21.56
C GLY A 139 14.53 -0.96 -20.10
N LYS A 140 15.00 0.04 -19.34
CA LYS A 140 15.27 -0.06 -17.90
C LYS A 140 14.20 0.64 -17.08
N ILE A 141 14.12 0.29 -15.81
CA ILE A 141 13.23 0.99 -14.87
C ILE A 141 13.78 2.40 -14.62
N ARG A 142 13.00 3.42 -14.97
CA ARG A 142 13.26 4.79 -14.54
C ARG A 142 12.77 5.01 -13.12
N GLU A 143 11.53 4.60 -12.84
CA GLU A 143 10.94 4.61 -11.50
C GLU A 143 9.91 3.49 -11.34
N VAL A 144 9.70 3.09 -10.08
CA VAL A 144 8.49 2.38 -9.63
C VAL A 144 7.80 3.27 -8.60
N VAL A 145 6.51 3.47 -8.78
CA VAL A 145 5.66 4.22 -7.86
C VAL A 145 4.65 3.27 -7.23
N ILE A 146 4.65 3.18 -5.91
CA ILE A 146 3.71 2.33 -5.17
C ILE A 146 2.74 3.22 -4.40
N GLY A 147 1.50 3.34 -4.91
CA GLY A 147 0.42 4.03 -4.23
C GLY A 147 -0.26 3.15 -3.20
N VAL A 148 -0.53 3.72 -2.03
CA VAL A 148 -1.15 3.06 -0.89
C VAL A 148 -2.28 3.93 -0.36
N GLY A 149 -3.51 3.40 -0.39
CA GLY A 149 -4.67 4.02 0.26
C GLY A 149 -5.11 3.18 1.44
N ILE A 150 -5.20 3.76 2.65
CA ILE A 150 -5.63 3.04 3.87
C ILE A 150 -6.82 3.76 4.49
N ASN A 151 -7.93 3.06 4.66
CA ASN A 151 -9.10 3.52 5.40
C ASN A 151 -8.81 3.41 6.91
N VAL A 152 -8.46 4.52 7.55
CA VAL A 152 -8.04 4.52 8.97
C VAL A 152 -9.21 4.85 9.88
N ASN A 153 -9.67 6.10 9.84
CA ASN A 153 -10.64 6.65 10.80
C ASN A 153 -12.01 6.97 10.15
N LEU A 154 -12.33 6.36 9.01
CA LEU A 154 -13.64 6.52 8.40
C LEU A 154 -14.73 5.97 9.33
N ALA A 155 -15.70 6.81 9.68
CA ALA A 155 -16.86 6.41 10.47
C ALA A 155 -17.99 5.81 9.60
N GLU A 156 -17.91 6.03 8.28
CA GLU A 156 -18.89 5.54 7.33
C GLU A 156 -18.21 5.08 6.04
N ILE A 157 -18.78 4.10 5.39
CA ILE A 157 -18.41 3.63 4.05
C ILE A 157 -19.57 3.90 3.11
N GLN A 158 -19.28 4.32 1.89
CA GLN A 158 -20.30 4.52 0.84
C GLN A 158 -21.18 3.28 0.69
N GLU A 159 -22.48 3.47 0.46
CA GLU A 159 -23.49 2.39 0.51
C GLU A 159 -23.17 1.22 -0.40
N ASP A 160 -22.71 1.49 -1.62
CA ASP A 160 -22.32 0.50 -2.64
C ASP A 160 -21.04 -0.28 -2.31
N LEU A 161 -20.29 0.16 -1.30
CA LEU A 161 -19.04 -0.45 -0.84
C LEU A 161 -19.12 -1.09 0.55
N LYS A 162 -20.20 -0.95 1.28
CA LYS A 162 -20.36 -1.44 2.69
C LYS A 162 -20.05 -2.92 2.88
N ASP A 163 -20.36 -3.74 1.87
CA ASP A 163 -20.08 -5.19 1.92
C ASP A 163 -18.64 -5.54 1.53
N LYS A 164 -17.89 -4.60 0.93
CA LYS A 164 -16.57 -4.84 0.35
C LYS A 164 -15.45 -4.09 1.04
N ALA A 165 -15.77 -2.98 1.70
CA ALA A 165 -14.78 -2.10 2.34
C ALA A 165 -15.17 -1.80 3.79
N THR A 166 -14.16 -1.45 4.58
CA THR A 166 -14.28 -1.02 5.96
C THR A 166 -13.13 -0.09 6.33
N SER A 167 -13.02 0.31 7.58
CA SER A 167 -11.90 1.08 8.13
C SER A 167 -11.41 0.46 9.44
N LEU A 168 -10.22 0.85 9.89
CA LEU A 168 -9.72 0.43 11.20
C LEU A 168 -10.66 0.89 12.32
N TYR A 169 -11.20 2.12 12.21
CA TYR A 169 -12.15 2.65 13.18
C TYR A 169 -13.43 1.81 13.25
N LEU A 170 -14.04 1.47 12.12
CA LEU A 170 -15.27 0.68 12.08
C LEU A 170 -15.10 -0.74 12.65
N GLU A 171 -13.94 -1.33 12.45
CA GLU A 171 -13.66 -2.69 12.94
C GLU A 171 -13.26 -2.74 14.42
N THR A 172 -12.71 -1.66 14.97
CA THR A 172 -12.14 -1.67 16.32
C THR A 172 -12.80 -0.70 17.30
N GLY A 173 -13.54 0.30 16.79
CA GLY A 173 -14.07 1.42 17.58
C GLY A 173 -12.99 2.40 18.07
N LYS A 174 -11.74 2.26 17.63
CA LYS A 174 -10.61 3.08 18.06
C LYS A 174 -10.13 4.01 16.94
N THR A 175 -9.73 5.23 17.33
CA THR A 175 -9.08 6.17 16.45
C THR A 175 -7.57 5.90 16.44
N TYR A 176 -6.96 5.92 15.28
CA TYR A 176 -5.52 5.68 15.09
C TYR A 176 -4.82 6.94 14.58
N ASP A 177 -3.59 7.16 15.03
CA ASP A 177 -2.71 8.20 14.50
C ASP A 177 -2.21 7.79 13.11
N ARG A 178 -2.57 8.61 12.11
CA ARG A 178 -2.16 8.37 10.71
C ARG A 178 -0.67 8.56 10.50
N ASN A 179 -0.03 9.50 11.23
CA ASN A 179 1.41 9.72 11.14
C ASN A 179 2.17 8.49 11.62
N LEU A 180 1.81 7.97 12.80
CA LEU A 180 2.39 6.74 13.36
C LEU A 180 2.22 5.56 12.39
N LEU A 181 1.03 5.38 11.82
CA LEU A 181 0.79 4.27 10.88
C LEU A 181 1.64 4.40 9.61
N ILE A 182 1.84 5.61 9.08
CA ILE A 182 2.77 5.85 7.96
C ILE A 182 4.18 5.43 8.34
N GLY A 183 4.67 5.87 9.51
CA GLY A 183 6.00 5.51 10.01
C GLY A 183 6.18 4.00 10.14
N LEU A 184 5.20 3.31 10.73
CA LEU A 184 5.22 1.84 10.85
C LEU A 184 5.24 1.16 9.48
N VAL A 185 4.40 1.60 8.53
CA VAL A 185 4.38 1.04 7.15
C VAL A 185 5.73 1.24 6.48
N MET A 186 6.33 2.44 6.55
CA MET A 186 7.63 2.69 5.95
C MET A 186 8.73 1.84 6.58
N GLY A 187 8.74 1.68 7.90
CA GLY A 187 9.72 0.83 8.59
C GLY A 187 9.60 -0.67 8.24
N LYS A 188 8.38 -1.18 8.05
CA LYS A 188 8.17 -2.55 7.56
C LYS A 188 8.54 -2.68 6.08
N PHE A 189 8.17 -1.67 5.28
CA PHE A 189 8.45 -1.68 3.85
C PHE A 189 9.95 -1.67 3.56
N GLU A 190 10.73 -0.84 4.24
CA GLU A 190 12.18 -0.80 4.08
C GLU A 190 12.80 -2.20 4.29
N LYS A 191 12.48 -2.84 5.42
CA LYS A 191 12.99 -4.18 5.75
C LYS A 191 12.57 -5.26 4.75
N ASN A 192 11.32 -5.22 4.29
CA ASN A 192 10.81 -6.19 3.33
C ASN A 192 11.38 -5.93 1.92
N TYR A 193 11.55 -4.66 1.54
CA TYR A 193 12.17 -4.28 0.28
C TYR A 193 13.65 -4.73 0.22
N GLU A 194 14.40 -4.54 1.29
CA GLU A 194 15.78 -5.00 1.39
C GLU A 194 15.91 -6.53 1.26
N LYS A 195 15.00 -7.29 1.87
CA LYS A 195 14.92 -8.74 1.65
C LYS A 195 14.62 -9.07 0.17
N PHE A 196 13.65 -8.37 -0.43
CA PHE A 196 13.28 -8.59 -1.82
C PHE A 196 14.44 -8.33 -2.79
N VAL A 197 15.18 -7.24 -2.60
CA VAL A 197 16.30 -6.87 -3.49
C VAL A 197 17.46 -7.89 -3.43
N GLN A 198 17.63 -8.61 -2.31
CA GLN A 198 18.68 -9.64 -2.18
C GLN A 198 18.48 -10.82 -3.14
N THR A 199 17.24 -11.18 -3.41
CA THR A 199 16.90 -12.36 -4.23
C THR A 199 16.18 -12.01 -5.52
N CYS A 200 15.63 -10.80 -5.62
CA CYS A 200 14.70 -10.35 -6.67
C CYS A 200 13.48 -11.28 -6.80
N ASP A 201 13.11 -11.96 -5.72
CA ASP A 201 11.94 -12.81 -5.60
C ASP A 201 11.34 -12.74 -4.19
N LEU A 202 10.29 -13.49 -3.92
CA LEU A 202 9.58 -13.49 -2.63
C LEU A 202 10.08 -14.55 -1.65
N SER A 203 11.14 -15.30 -1.95
CA SER A 203 11.59 -16.45 -1.16
C SER A 203 11.87 -16.13 0.32
N LEU A 204 12.40 -14.94 0.62
CA LEU A 204 12.68 -14.49 2.00
C LEU A 204 11.43 -13.98 2.77
N MET A 205 10.26 -13.96 2.12
CA MET A 205 9.01 -13.43 2.70
C MET A 205 7.81 -14.37 2.54
N ILE A 206 7.98 -15.49 1.84
CA ILE A 206 6.89 -16.37 1.44
C ILE A 206 6.09 -16.91 2.64
N ASP A 207 6.78 -17.30 3.71
CA ASP A 207 6.14 -17.81 4.92
C ASP A 207 5.37 -16.74 5.66
N ASP A 208 5.98 -15.55 5.84
CA ASP A 208 5.33 -14.39 6.47
C ASP A 208 4.08 -13.97 5.70
N TYR A 209 4.17 -13.92 4.36
CA TYR A 209 3.05 -13.57 3.50
C TYR A 209 1.93 -14.62 3.58
N ASN A 210 2.28 -15.88 3.46
CA ASN A 210 1.33 -16.99 3.48
C ASN A 210 0.63 -17.18 4.84
N MET A 211 1.28 -16.79 5.95
CA MET A 211 0.62 -16.74 7.27
C MET A 211 -0.46 -15.67 7.36
N MET A 212 -0.33 -14.60 6.58
CA MET A 212 -1.30 -13.49 6.57
C MET A 212 -2.30 -13.56 5.40
N LEU A 213 -2.18 -14.54 4.52
CA LEU A 213 -3.03 -14.65 3.32
C LEU A 213 -4.45 -15.07 3.67
N ALA A 214 -5.43 -14.22 3.37
CA ALA A 214 -6.85 -14.38 3.75
C ALA A 214 -7.52 -15.62 3.15
N ASN A 215 -7.05 -16.09 2.00
CA ASN A 215 -7.64 -17.20 1.25
C ASN A 215 -6.74 -18.44 1.18
N LYS A 216 -5.68 -18.51 2.00
CA LYS A 216 -4.83 -19.71 2.05
C LYS A 216 -5.66 -20.95 2.42
N CYS A 217 -5.46 -22.01 1.67
CA CYS A 217 -6.19 -23.29 1.79
C CYS A 217 -7.71 -23.14 1.65
N GLN A 218 -8.20 -22.09 0.99
CA GLN A 218 -9.62 -21.87 0.74
C GLN A 218 -9.96 -22.10 -0.73
N PRO A 219 -11.19 -22.58 -1.04
CA PRO A 219 -11.71 -22.58 -2.39
C PRO A 219 -11.74 -21.13 -2.94
N VAL A 220 -11.22 -20.97 -4.15
CA VAL A 220 -11.18 -19.67 -4.85
C VAL A 220 -11.64 -19.86 -6.28
N ARG A 221 -12.21 -18.78 -6.84
CA ARG A 221 -12.52 -18.70 -8.26
C ARG A 221 -11.64 -17.64 -8.90
N ILE A 222 -10.88 -18.06 -9.89
CA ILE A 222 -10.08 -17.14 -10.71
C ILE A 222 -11.00 -16.55 -11.78
N LEU A 223 -11.14 -15.21 -11.72
CA LEU A 223 -11.99 -14.47 -12.64
C LEU A 223 -11.18 -14.05 -13.89
N ASP A 224 -10.69 -15.04 -14.62
CA ASP A 224 -10.13 -14.79 -15.94
C ASP A 224 -11.27 -14.46 -16.93
N LYS A 225 -10.99 -13.55 -17.87
CA LYS A 225 -12.02 -13.13 -18.85
C LYS A 225 -12.28 -14.19 -19.92
N LEU A 226 -11.29 -15.01 -20.22
CA LEU A 226 -11.35 -16.01 -21.29
C LEU A 226 -11.65 -17.40 -20.75
N ASP A 227 -11.06 -17.75 -19.61
CA ASP A 227 -11.18 -19.11 -19.03
C ASP A 227 -11.21 -19.04 -17.49
N PRO A 228 -12.38 -18.69 -16.91
CA PRO A 228 -12.54 -18.67 -15.45
C PRO A 228 -12.51 -20.11 -14.91
N TYR A 229 -11.73 -20.33 -13.86
CA TYR A 229 -11.62 -21.65 -13.21
C TYR A 229 -11.70 -21.57 -11.69
N GLU A 230 -11.99 -22.71 -11.05
CA GLU A 230 -12.04 -22.86 -9.61
C GLU A 230 -10.87 -23.73 -9.13
N GLY A 231 -10.40 -23.47 -7.90
CA GLY A 231 -9.31 -24.22 -7.31
C GLY A 231 -9.17 -23.91 -5.82
N VAL A 232 -8.15 -24.46 -5.20
CA VAL A 232 -7.77 -24.15 -3.82
C VAL A 232 -6.52 -23.29 -3.84
N ALA A 233 -6.55 -22.13 -3.16
CA ALA A 233 -5.39 -21.27 -3.04
C ALA A 233 -4.39 -21.88 -2.04
N LEU A 234 -3.28 -22.39 -2.52
CA LEU A 234 -2.24 -23.01 -1.66
C LEU A 234 -1.36 -21.95 -0.97
N GLY A 235 -1.23 -20.78 -1.58
CA GLY A 235 -0.37 -19.69 -1.12
C GLY A 235 0.20 -18.91 -2.31
N ILE A 236 1.17 -18.06 -2.05
CA ILE A 236 2.04 -17.51 -3.08
C ILE A 236 3.30 -18.39 -3.20
N ASP A 237 3.92 -18.39 -4.35
CA ASP A 237 5.27 -18.91 -4.59
C ASP A 237 6.30 -17.77 -4.59
N ARG A 238 7.49 -18.05 -5.04
CA ARG A 238 8.60 -17.07 -5.04
C ARG A 238 8.54 -16.09 -6.23
N GLU A 239 7.72 -16.36 -7.26
CA GLU A 239 7.66 -15.58 -8.51
C GLU A 239 6.41 -14.71 -8.61
#